data_26b6206ba6a5566f9dcb15ad1cf9dfae
#
_entry.id   26b6206ba6a5566f9dcb15ad1cf9dfae
#
_cell.length_a   1.000
_cell.length_b   1.000
_cell.length_c   1.000
_cell.angle_alpha   90.00
_cell.angle_beta   90.00
_cell.angle_gamma   90.00
#
_symmetry.space_group_name_H-M   'P 1'
#
loop_
_entity.id
_entity.type
_entity.pdbx_description
1 polymer ?
#
loop_
_entity_poly.entity_id
_entity_poly.type
_entity_poly.pdbx_seq_one_letter_code
_entity_poly.pdbx_strand_id
1 'polypeptide(L)'
;MSLIKPFRALRPAPGRAAEVLAPPYDVLSSAEARVRAKARPWSFLHVSKAEIDLDPAIDPYDRAVYAKAAENLQHMIVAGVLRRDERPFYYAYRLTWQHQGKQQVETGLAAVASLSAYAENRIRRHEHTTPPKEHDRVRQIEAVNAQTGPVMLAYPAAAALDALLERAAAGAAAIDVTADDGVRHQLWVIDDAQTIAALTRAVEALPALYIADGHHRAAAAFRVAEARGGGAGGADGSGYFLAVLLPENQMTILDYNRVLRDLNGRSAAELLAEIRRRCTVEPSDRPVRPMHAQEFGMVLAGRWYRLQVRPADRAEPGEAHDAGPVARLPVTLLARTIIEPLFGITDPRTDQRIDFVGGGRGLAELERLVTSGEMAAAFALYPTQMRDLMAVADAGAVMPPKSTWFEPKLADGMVSHVLD
;
A
#
# COMPACT_ATOMS: atom_id res chain seq x y z
N MET A 1 22.22 13.14 8.98
CA MET A 1 21.03 12.92 9.85
C MET A 1 20.70 11.44 9.89
N SER A 2 20.08 10.94 10.98
CA SER A 2 19.72 9.53 11.08
C SER A 2 18.57 9.19 10.14
N LEU A 3 18.65 8.05 9.46
CA LEU A 3 17.64 7.55 8.52
C LEU A 3 16.29 7.31 9.21
N ILE A 4 16.33 6.87 10.47
CA ILE A 4 15.16 6.71 11.34
C ILE A 4 15.43 7.25 12.75
N LYS A 5 14.35 7.53 13.48
CA LYS A 5 14.39 7.85 14.91
C LYS A 5 13.27 7.14 15.69
N PRO A 6 13.48 6.86 16.99
CA PRO A 6 12.38 6.53 17.89
C PRO A 6 11.47 7.73 18.09
N PHE A 7 10.21 7.50 18.40
CA PHE A 7 9.20 8.54 18.57
C PHE A 7 8.24 8.24 19.70
N ARG A 8 7.51 9.24 20.17
CA ARG A 8 6.47 9.13 21.20
C ARG A 8 5.16 8.81 20.52
N ALA A 9 4.85 7.52 20.32
CA ALA A 9 3.62 7.14 19.64
C ALA A 9 2.38 7.53 20.43
N LEU A 10 1.38 8.07 19.72
CA LEU A 10 0.00 8.08 20.17
C LEU A 10 -0.61 6.74 19.73
N ARG A 11 -1.04 5.91 20.69
CA ARG A 11 -1.51 4.54 20.43
C ARG A 11 -2.65 4.14 21.37
N PRO A 12 -3.37 3.06 21.08
CA PRO A 12 -4.44 2.58 21.97
C PRO A 12 -3.93 2.34 23.40
N ALA A 13 -4.71 2.78 24.36
CA ALA A 13 -4.50 2.43 25.76
C ALA A 13 -4.59 0.90 25.95
N PRO A 14 -3.97 0.34 27.00
CA PRO A 14 -4.02 -1.09 27.26
C PRO A 14 -5.46 -1.63 27.20
N GLY A 15 -5.67 -2.70 26.44
CA GLY A 15 -6.99 -3.33 26.24
C GLY A 15 -7.94 -2.65 25.27
N ARG A 16 -7.58 -1.49 24.69
CA ARG A 16 -8.49 -0.71 23.82
C ARG A 16 -8.24 -0.92 22.31
N ALA A 17 -7.21 -1.66 21.92
CA ALA A 17 -6.82 -1.78 20.52
C ALA A 17 -7.92 -2.37 19.62
N ALA A 18 -8.67 -3.36 20.09
CA ALA A 18 -9.76 -3.98 19.33
C ALA A 18 -10.93 -3.01 19.01
N GLU A 19 -11.10 -1.95 19.81
CA GLU A 19 -12.10 -0.92 19.58
C GLU A 19 -11.62 0.16 18.60
N VAL A 20 -10.29 0.34 18.51
CA VAL A 20 -9.65 1.45 17.79
C VAL A 20 -9.22 1.06 16.38
N LEU A 21 -8.55 -0.09 16.22
CA LEU A 21 -7.94 -0.45 14.95
C LEU A 21 -8.94 -0.43 13.79
N ALA A 22 -8.49 0.14 12.69
CA ALA A 22 -9.27 0.28 11.47
C ALA A 22 -8.39 0.01 10.24
N PRO A 23 -8.98 -0.45 9.13
CA PRO A 23 -8.25 -0.51 7.87
C PRO A 23 -7.86 0.90 7.42
N PRO A 24 -6.79 1.05 6.62
CA PRO A 24 -6.35 2.36 6.14
C PRO A 24 -7.44 3.03 5.28
N TYR A 25 -7.45 4.35 5.30
CA TYR A 25 -8.49 5.20 4.70
C TYR A 25 -8.77 4.94 3.22
N ASP A 26 -7.77 4.47 2.47
CA ASP A 26 -7.78 4.34 1.00
C ASP A 26 -8.25 2.97 0.49
N VAL A 27 -8.58 2.04 1.38
CA VAL A 27 -9.09 0.71 1.00
C VAL A 27 -10.61 0.57 1.12
N LEU A 28 -11.30 1.58 1.66
CA LEU A 28 -12.76 1.62 1.84
C LEU A 28 -13.38 2.85 1.19
N SER A 29 -14.53 2.67 0.56
CA SER A 29 -15.43 3.79 0.24
C SER A 29 -16.03 4.39 1.52
N SER A 30 -16.56 5.61 1.45
CA SER A 30 -17.25 6.25 2.58
C SER A 30 -18.48 5.46 3.02
N ALA A 31 -19.19 4.82 2.09
CA ALA A 31 -20.33 3.96 2.42
C ALA A 31 -19.92 2.71 3.21
N GLU A 32 -18.87 2.02 2.76
CA GLU A 32 -18.32 0.85 3.48
C GLU A 32 -17.78 1.25 4.87
N ALA A 33 -17.12 2.40 4.98
CA ALA A 33 -16.61 2.92 6.24
C ALA A 33 -17.75 3.23 7.22
N ARG A 34 -18.88 3.84 6.77
CA ARG A 34 -20.08 4.05 7.60
C ARG A 34 -20.65 2.75 8.15
N VAL A 35 -20.74 1.72 7.30
CA VAL A 35 -21.25 0.41 7.74
C VAL A 35 -20.31 -0.20 8.78
N ARG A 36 -19.00 -0.13 8.55
CA ARG A 36 -17.97 -0.71 9.44
C ARG A 36 -17.85 0.00 10.78
N ALA A 37 -17.98 1.33 10.79
CA ALA A 37 -17.92 2.15 12.01
C ALA A 37 -19.24 2.15 12.81
N LYS A 38 -20.34 1.64 12.25
CA LYS A 38 -21.64 1.57 12.92
C LYS A 38 -21.51 0.81 14.25
N ALA A 39 -21.94 1.44 15.34
CA ALA A 39 -21.84 0.93 16.72
C ALA A 39 -20.38 0.73 17.23
N ARG A 40 -19.39 1.33 16.57
CA ARG A 40 -17.98 1.33 17.00
C ARG A 40 -17.48 2.76 17.23
N PRO A 41 -17.88 3.43 18.31
CA PRO A 41 -17.63 4.87 18.51
C PRO A 41 -16.15 5.22 18.65
N TRP A 42 -15.29 4.23 18.90
CA TRP A 42 -13.84 4.40 19.03
C TRP A 42 -13.05 3.92 17.82
N SER A 43 -13.74 3.49 16.74
CA SER A 43 -13.04 3.09 15.51
C SER A 43 -12.24 4.25 14.96
N PHE A 44 -10.99 4.00 14.58
CA PHE A 44 -10.12 5.02 13.99
C PHE A 44 -10.63 5.53 12.63
N LEU A 45 -11.63 4.87 12.04
CA LEU A 45 -12.33 5.39 10.85
C LEU A 45 -12.98 6.75 11.10
N HIS A 46 -13.39 7.07 12.32
CA HIS A 46 -13.90 8.39 12.70
C HIS A 46 -12.82 9.49 12.58
N VAL A 47 -11.54 9.13 12.58
CA VAL A 47 -10.41 10.04 12.35
C VAL A 47 -9.93 10.00 10.91
N SER A 48 -9.74 8.79 10.34
CA SER A 48 -9.14 8.63 9.01
C SER A 48 -10.13 8.86 7.86
N LYS A 49 -11.44 8.76 8.11
CA LYS A 49 -12.56 8.96 7.18
C LYS A 49 -13.73 9.71 7.87
N ALA A 50 -13.42 10.86 8.46
CA ALA A 50 -14.36 11.60 9.32
C ALA A 50 -15.66 12.07 8.61
N GLU A 51 -15.71 12.03 7.27
CA GLU A 51 -16.94 12.24 6.51
C GLU A 51 -18.06 11.25 6.87
N ILE A 52 -17.73 10.13 7.51
CA ILE A 52 -18.75 9.17 7.98
C ILE A 52 -19.65 9.71 9.09
N ASP A 53 -19.18 10.71 9.83
CA ASP A 53 -19.90 11.36 10.93
C ASP A 53 -20.69 12.61 10.49
N LEU A 54 -20.65 12.92 9.21
CA LEU A 54 -21.27 14.09 8.60
C LEU A 54 -22.38 13.66 7.61
N ASP A 55 -23.04 14.65 7.01
CA ASP A 55 -24.06 14.40 5.99
C ASP A 55 -23.50 13.47 4.88
N PRO A 56 -24.20 12.39 4.51
CA PRO A 56 -23.76 11.50 3.44
C PRO A 56 -23.51 12.18 2.08
N ALA A 57 -24.08 13.33 1.83
CA ALA A 57 -23.89 14.10 0.60
C ALA A 57 -22.66 15.04 0.66
N ILE A 58 -21.97 15.13 1.80
CA ILE A 58 -20.78 15.99 1.93
C ILE A 58 -19.66 15.51 1.01
N ASP A 59 -18.96 16.46 0.40
CA ASP A 59 -17.70 16.17 -0.29
C ASP A 59 -16.66 15.67 0.73
N PRO A 60 -16.07 14.48 0.55
CA PRO A 60 -15.02 13.97 1.45
C PRO A 60 -13.81 14.90 1.60
N TYR A 61 -13.65 15.87 0.71
CA TYR A 61 -12.59 16.87 0.73
C TYR A 61 -13.02 18.23 1.31
N ASP A 62 -14.24 18.32 1.87
CA ASP A 62 -14.73 19.54 2.54
C ASP A 62 -13.92 19.84 3.80
N ARG A 63 -13.77 21.13 4.13
CA ARG A 63 -13.04 21.59 5.34
C ARG A 63 -13.68 21.05 6.64
N ALA A 64 -14.98 20.85 6.66
CA ALA A 64 -15.69 20.30 7.81
C ALA A 64 -15.25 18.86 8.13
N VAL A 65 -14.85 18.08 7.12
CA VAL A 65 -14.35 16.71 7.31
C VAL A 65 -13.07 16.70 8.13
N TYR A 66 -12.11 17.56 7.78
CA TYR A 66 -10.83 17.66 8.51
C TYR A 66 -11.03 18.23 9.93
N ALA A 67 -11.91 19.21 10.10
CA ALA A 67 -12.27 19.71 11.42
C ALA A 67 -12.87 18.61 12.30
N LYS A 68 -13.75 17.77 11.71
CA LYS A 68 -14.35 16.63 12.40
C LYS A 68 -13.32 15.55 12.75
N ALA A 69 -12.36 15.30 11.89
CA ALA A 69 -11.24 14.39 12.18
C ALA A 69 -10.42 14.85 13.40
N ALA A 70 -10.13 16.15 13.48
CA ALA A 70 -9.43 16.74 14.62
C ALA A 70 -10.23 16.64 15.92
N GLU A 71 -11.53 16.95 15.87
CA GLU A 71 -12.46 16.79 17.01
C GLU A 71 -12.49 15.34 17.51
N ASN A 72 -12.64 14.40 16.59
CA ASN A 72 -12.70 12.97 16.92
C ASN A 72 -11.39 12.47 17.54
N LEU A 73 -10.23 12.84 16.97
CA LEU A 73 -8.94 12.46 17.55
C LEU A 73 -8.77 13.03 18.95
N GLN A 74 -9.10 14.31 19.17
CA GLN A 74 -9.04 14.92 20.47
C GLN A 74 -9.99 14.26 21.47
N HIS A 75 -11.19 13.89 21.03
CA HIS A 75 -12.14 13.15 21.86
C HIS A 75 -11.57 11.78 22.31
N MET A 76 -10.93 11.02 21.41
CA MET A 76 -10.31 9.75 21.77
C MET A 76 -9.16 9.93 22.76
N ILE A 77 -8.40 11.03 22.67
CA ILE A 77 -7.31 11.35 23.60
C ILE A 77 -7.87 11.71 24.99
N VAL A 78 -8.85 12.64 25.05
CA VAL A 78 -9.47 13.09 26.31
C VAL A 78 -10.17 11.95 27.03
N ALA A 79 -10.83 11.05 26.28
CA ALA A 79 -11.48 9.85 26.82
C ALA A 79 -10.47 8.78 27.27
N GLY A 80 -9.17 8.99 27.07
CA GLY A 80 -8.11 8.04 27.44
C GLY A 80 -8.13 6.75 26.61
N VAL A 81 -8.77 6.75 25.46
CA VAL A 81 -8.79 5.65 24.48
C VAL A 81 -7.46 5.55 23.76
N LEU A 82 -6.89 6.70 23.41
CA LEU A 82 -5.54 6.84 22.91
C LEU A 82 -4.65 7.49 23.98
N ARG A 83 -3.42 6.99 24.08
CA ARG A 83 -2.42 7.54 25.00
C ARG A 83 -1.11 7.75 24.28
N ARG A 84 -0.46 8.87 24.55
CA ARG A 84 0.88 9.17 24.04
C ARG A 84 1.93 8.62 25.00
N ASP A 85 2.93 7.95 24.45
CA ASP A 85 4.06 7.47 25.24
C ASP A 85 4.88 8.65 25.81
N GLU A 86 5.40 8.48 27.02
CA GLU A 86 6.13 9.56 27.74
C GLU A 86 7.50 9.83 27.13
N ARG A 87 8.15 8.81 26.57
CA ARG A 87 9.48 8.87 25.97
C ARG A 87 9.46 8.32 24.53
N PRO A 88 10.45 8.70 23.70
CA PRO A 88 10.58 8.14 22.37
C PRO A 88 11.00 6.66 22.43
N PHE A 89 10.27 5.81 21.70
CA PHE A 89 10.52 4.38 21.56
C PHE A 89 10.52 3.97 20.09
N TYR A 90 11.08 2.80 19.79
CA TYR A 90 10.73 2.02 18.63
C TYR A 90 9.67 0.99 19.00
N TYR A 91 9.02 0.44 17.97
CA TYR A 91 8.02 -0.61 18.20
C TYR A 91 8.25 -1.72 17.18
N ALA A 92 8.33 -2.98 17.66
CA ALA A 92 8.21 -4.11 16.75
C ALA A 92 6.73 -4.27 16.42
N TYR A 93 6.41 -4.37 15.14
CA TYR A 93 5.05 -4.52 14.65
C TYR A 93 4.97 -5.78 13.80
N ARG A 94 4.20 -6.77 14.26
CA ARG A 94 4.01 -8.04 13.55
C ARG A 94 2.60 -8.15 13.01
N LEU A 95 2.52 -8.60 11.76
CA LEU A 95 1.32 -8.97 11.06
C LEU A 95 1.33 -10.50 10.85
N THR A 96 0.23 -11.17 11.18
CA THR A 96 0.05 -12.60 10.91
C THR A 96 -1.26 -12.80 10.21
N TRP A 97 -1.24 -13.47 9.05
CA TRP A 97 -2.42 -13.62 8.20
C TRP A 97 -2.37 -14.92 7.39
N GLN A 98 -3.47 -15.26 6.75
CA GLN A 98 -3.57 -16.47 5.91
C GLN A 98 -3.51 -16.11 4.43
N HIS A 99 -2.60 -16.72 3.70
CA HIS A 99 -2.52 -16.59 2.25
C HIS A 99 -2.36 -17.95 1.59
N GLN A 100 -3.26 -18.30 0.67
CA GLN A 100 -3.26 -19.58 -0.06
C GLN A 100 -3.13 -20.81 0.86
N GLY A 101 -3.83 -20.78 2.01
CA GLY A 101 -3.82 -21.88 2.99
C GLY A 101 -2.55 -21.97 3.84
N LYS A 102 -1.66 -20.98 3.75
CA LYS A 102 -0.45 -20.88 4.58
C LYS A 102 -0.47 -19.64 5.46
N GLN A 103 0.00 -19.79 6.69
CA GLN A 103 0.22 -18.66 7.57
C GLN A 103 1.45 -17.88 7.09
N GLN A 104 1.26 -16.57 6.91
CA GLN A 104 2.32 -15.60 6.64
C GLN A 104 2.57 -14.76 7.88
N VAL A 105 3.81 -14.39 8.11
CA VAL A 105 4.22 -13.54 9.22
C VAL A 105 5.17 -12.48 8.68
N GLU A 106 4.88 -11.22 8.98
CA GLU A 106 5.70 -10.07 8.64
C GLU A 106 6.03 -9.33 9.92
N THR A 107 7.31 -9.16 10.24
CA THR A 107 7.76 -8.43 11.43
C THR A 107 8.59 -7.23 11.04
N GLY A 108 8.11 -6.04 11.38
CA GLY A 108 8.72 -4.77 11.02
C GLY A 108 9.02 -3.88 12.21
N LEU A 109 9.71 -2.78 11.93
CA LEU A 109 10.08 -1.72 12.87
C LEU A 109 9.22 -0.49 12.63
N ALA A 110 8.32 -0.14 13.55
CA ALA A 110 7.65 1.15 13.53
C ALA A 110 8.56 2.24 14.11
N ALA A 111 8.76 3.27 13.33
CA ALA A 111 9.68 4.38 13.58
C ALA A 111 9.20 5.65 12.87
N VAL A 112 9.90 6.75 13.05
CA VAL A 112 9.79 7.89 12.14
C VAL A 112 11.02 7.93 11.21
N ALA A 113 10.78 8.08 9.91
CA ALA A 113 11.78 8.06 8.84
C ALA A 113 12.09 9.48 8.34
N SER A 114 13.34 9.73 7.97
CA SER A 114 13.85 11.05 7.62
C SER A 114 13.31 11.60 6.31
N LEU A 115 12.75 12.80 6.32
CA LEU A 115 12.33 13.52 5.11
C LEU A 115 13.51 14.06 4.30
N SER A 116 14.69 14.33 4.90
CA SER A 116 15.88 14.61 4.10
C SER A 116 16.37 13.39 3.34
N ALA A 117 16.35 12.20 3.96
CA ALA A 117 16.67 10.95 3.27
C ALA A 117 15.68 10.66 2.13
N TYR A 118 14.41 11.05 2.28
CA TYR A 118 13.42 11.00 1.21
C TYR A 118 13.75 11.98 0.08
N ALA A 119 14.10 13.23 0.39
CA ALA A 119 14.51 14.23 -0.60
C ALA A 119 15.79 13.84 -1.34
N GLU A 120 16.77 13.24 -0.64
CA GLU A 120 18.05 12.78 -1.16
C GLU A 120 17.96 11.42 -1.87
N ASN A 121 16.76 10.86 -2.05
CA ASN A 121 16.50 9.57 -2.68
C ASN A 121 17.19 8.37 -1.99
N ARG A 122 17.50 8.47 -0.71
CA ARG A 122 17.90 7.34 0.13
C ARG A 122 16.68 6.53 0.58
N ILE A 123 15.50 7.17 0.65
CA ILE A 123 14.19 6.52 0.70
C ILE A 123 13.59 6.65 -0.71
N ARG A 124 13.57 5.54 -1.45
CA ARG A 124 13.29 5.50 -2.88
C ARG A 124 11.81 5.31 -3.18
N ARG A 125 11.38 5.90 -4.28
CA ARG A 125 9.99 5.87 -4.77
C ARG A 125 9.90 5.05 -6.05
N HIS A 126 8.75 4.46 -6.29
CA HIS A 126 8.44 3.74 -7.53
C HIS A 126 7.08 4.15 -8.13
N GLU A 127 6.38 5.10 -7.53
CA GLU A 127 5.07 5.58 -7.99
C GLU A 127 4.99 7.10 -7.93
N HIS A 128 4.33 7.70 -8.93
CA HIS A 128 3.97 9.11 -8.91
C HIS A 128 2.77 9.36 -8.00
N THR A 129 2.83 10.44 -7.26
CA THR A 129 1.71 10.94 -6.48
C THR A 129 0.85 11.89 -7.31
N THR A 130 -0.42 12.03 -6.94
CA THR A 130 -1.37 12.94 -7.61
C THR A 130 -1.70 14.12 -6.70
N PRO A 131 -1.70 15.37 -7.23
CA PRO A 131 -1.94 16.56 -6.43
C PRO A 131 -3.21 16.53 -5.56
N PRO A 132 -4.38 16.03 -6.04
CA PRO A 132 -5.57 15.99 -5.20
C PRO A 132 -5.40 15.13 -3.94
N LYS A 133 -4.78 13.94 -4.08
CA LYS A 133 -4.53 13.03 -2.94
C LYS A 133 -3.46 13.56 -1.99
N GLU A 134 -2.44 14.24 -2.51
CA GLU A 134 -1.45 14.90 -1.67
C GLU A 134 -2.09 16.04 -0.85
N HIS A 135 -2.88 16.90 -1.50
CA HIS A 135 -3.57 18.01 -0.82
C HIS A 135 -4.50 17.51 0.28
N ASP A 136 -5.22 16.43 0.01
CA ASP A 136 -6.08 15.77 0.99
C ASP A 136 -5.27 15.36 2.23
N ARG A 137 -4.17 14.64 2.05
CA ARG A 137 -3.33 14.19 3.17
C ARG A 137 -2.63 15.34 3.89
N VAL A 138 -2.20 16.39 3.18
CA VAL A 138 -1.66 17.62 3.81
C VAL A 138 -2.70 18.22 4.74
N ARG A 139 -3.93 18.47 4.27
CA ARG A 139 -5.02 19.01 5.08
C ARG A 139 -5.33 18.13 6.30
N GLN A 140 -5.32 16.82 6.13
CA GLN A 140 -5.52 15.86 7.22
C GLN A 140 -4.43 16.01 8.28
N ILE A 141 -3.14 15.97 7.89
CA ILE A 141 -2.01 16.12 8.82
C ILE A 141 -2.07 17.46 9.54
N GLU A 142 -2.34 18.54 8.83
CA GLU A 142 -2.45 19.89 9.43
C GLU A 142 -3.60 19.99 10.45
N ALA A 143 -4.77 19.45 10.10
CA ALA A 143 -5.94 19.53 10.96
C ALA A 143 -5.79 18.72 12.25
N VAL A 144 -5.32 17.47 12.15
CA VAL A 144 -5.14 16.58 13.32
C VAL A 144 -3.80 16.78 14.02
N ASN A 145 -2.90 17.60 13.47
CA ASN A 145 -1.51 17.81 13.91
C ASN A 145 -0.75 16.50 14.17
N ALA A 146 -0.99 15.50 13.34
CA ALA A 146 -0.41 14.17 13.47
C ALA A 146 -0.38 13.43 12.12
N GLN A 147 0.54 12.49 12.00
CA GLN A 147 0.56 11.51 10.94
C GLN A 147 -0.06 10.21 11.49
N THR A 148 -1.22 9.84 11.00
CA THR A 148 -2.07 8.80 11.58
C THR A 148 -2.05 7.47 10.80
N GLY A 149 -1.52 7.49 9.57
CA GLY A 149 -1.33 6.30 8.73
C GLY A 149 0.13 6.07 8.42
N PRO A 150 0.76 4.97 8.88
CA PRO A 150 2.17 4.71 8.62
C PRO A 150 2.44 4.43 7.14
N VAL A 151 3.58 4.92 6.65
CA VAL A 151 4.12 4.54 5.35
C VAL A 151 4.77 3.16 5.49
N MET A 152 4.48 2.25 4.58
CA MET A 152 5.14 0.94 4.53
C MET A 152 6.45 1.08 3.75
N LEU A 153 7.56 0.87 4.43
CA LEU A 153 8.90 0.88 3.84
C LEU A 153 9.45 -0.54 3.75
N ALA A 154 10.02 -0.89 2.61
CA ALA A 154 10.77 -2.13 2.46
C ALA A 154 12.26 -1.87 2.62
N TYR A 155 12.99 -2.86 3.13
CA TYR A 155 14.45 -2.89 3.12
C TYR A 155 14.96 -4.24 2.61
N PRO A 156 16.14 -4.27 1.95
CA PRO A 156 16.79 -5.53 1.57
C PRO A 156 17.00 -6.40 2.80
N ALA A 157 16.64 -7.67 2.74
CA ALA A 157 16.73 -8.59 3.87
C ALA A 157 18.10 -8.50 4.57
N ALA A 158 18.09 -8.25 5.87
CA ALA A 158 19.29 -7.99 6.68
C ALA A 158 19.23 -8.82 7.97
N ALA A 159 19.85 -10.00 7.95
CA ALA A 159 19.77 -10.99 9.03
C ALA A 159 20.05 -10.42 10.44
N ALA A 160 20.96 -9.45 10.56
CA ALA A 160 21.28 -8.81 11.85
C ALA A 160 20.11 -7.93 12.35
N LEU A 161 19.45 -7.18 11.44
CA LEU A 161 18.28 -6.36 11.76
C LEU A 161 17.09 -7.26 12.09
N ASP A 162 16.84 -8.28 11.27
CA ASP A 162 15.74 -9.22 11.45
C ASP A 162 15.87 -9.95 12.80
N ALA A 163 17.07 -10.40 13.18
CA ALA A 163 17.32 -11.02 14.48
C ALA A 163 17.12 -10.05 15.67
N LEU A 164 17.41 -8.76 15.51
CA LEU A 164 17.12 -7.75 16.54
C LEU A 164 15.61 -7.59 16.72
N LEU A 165 14.85 -7.52 15.63
CA LEU A 165 13.39 -7.39 15.66
C LEU A 165 12.71 -8.62 16.23
N GLU A 166 13.14 -9.82 15.86
CA GLU A 166 12.60 -11.07 16.42
C GLU A 166 12.84 -11.17 17.94
N ARG A 167 14.01 -10.76 18.42
CA ARG A 167 14.27 -10.69 19.87
C ARG A 167 13.40 -9.63 20.56
N ALA A 168 13.21 -8.48 19.95
CA ALA A 168 12.37 -7.42 20.49
C ALA A 168 10.88 -7.82 20.54
N ALA A 169 10.45 -8.67 19.60
CA ALA A 169 9.10 -9.23 19.53
C ALA A 169 8.93 -10.54 20.33
N ALA A 170 9.91 -10.89 21.16
CA ALA A 170 9.77 -12.02 22.08
C ALA A 170 8.95 -11.61 23.31
N GLY A 171 8.14 -12.55 23.84
CA GLY A 171 7.31 -12.31 25.01
C GLY A 171 5.96 -11.69 24.73
N ALA A 172 5.32 -11.13 25.76
CA ALA A 172 3.97 -10.59 25.65
C ALA A 172 3.95 -9.27 24.87
N ALA A 173 3.12 -9.18 23.85
CA ALA A 173 2.91 -7.95 23.11
C ALA A 173 2.12 -6.92 23.96
N ALA A 174 2.45 -5.64 23.80
CA ALA A 174 1.68 -4.54 24.41
C ALA A 174 0.30 -4.38 23.76
N ILE A 175 0.18 -4.75 22.48
CA ILE A 175 -1.07 -4.87 21.74
C ILE A 175 -1.06 -6.22 21.02
N ASP A 176 -2.17 -6.96 21.11
CA ASP A 176 -2.40 -8.20 20.38
C ASP A 176 -3.89 -8.28 20.02
N VAL A 177 -4.21 -8.09 18.74
CA VAL A 177 -5.59 -8.02 18.27
C VAL A 177 -5.72 -8.62 16.87
N THR A 178 -6.80 -9.36 16.66
CA THR A 178 -7.18 -9.82 15.30
C THR A 178 -8.27 -8.91 14.77
N ALA A 179 -8.01 -8.28 13.62
CA ALA A 179 -8.97 -7.42 12.94
C ALA A 179 -10.06 -8.24 12.22
N ASP A 180 -11.12 -7.56 11.75
CA ASP A 180 -12.27 -8.21 11.09
C ASP A 180 -11.92 -8.96 9.80
N ASP A 181 -10.79 -8.61 9.16
CA ASP A 181 -10.25 -9.26 7.97
C ASP A 181 -9.42 -10.52 8.28
N GLY A 182 -9.31 -10.87 9.57
CA GLY A 182 -8.55 -12.03 10.05
C GLY A 182 -7.06 -11.78 10.20
N VAL A 183 -6.56 -10.57 9.94
CA VAL A 183 -5.17 -10.19 10.18
C VAL A 183 -4.96 -9.96 11.68
N ARG A 184 -3.99 -10.64 12.26
CA ARG A 184 -3.55 -10.41 13.64
C ARG A 184 -2.46 -9.36 13.66
N HIS A 185 -2.68 -8.30 14.42
CA HIS A 185 -1.77 -7.19 14.62
C HIS A 185 -1.19 -7.26 16.03
N GLN A 186 0.13 -7.28 16.14
CA GLN A 186 0.83 -7.32 17.41
C GLN A 186 1.86 -6.19 17.47
N LEU A 187 2.02 -5.57 18.64
CA LEU A 187 2.95 -4.46 18.86
C LEU A 187 3.72 -4.68 20.18
N TRP A 188 5.04 -4.57 20.12
CA TRP A 188 5.94 -4.57 21.28
C TRP A 188 6.64 -3.24 21.38
N VAL A 189 6.70 -2.67 22.58
CA VAL A 189 7.44 -1.44 22.85
C VAL A 189 8.92 -1.79 23.04
N ILE A 190 9.79 -1.11 22.33
CA ILE A 190 11.25 -1.27 22.45
C ILE A 190 11.77 -0.03 23.18
N ASP A 191 11.95 -0.16 24.49
CA ASP A 191 12.35 0.92 25.42
C ASP A 191 13.80 0.82 25.91
N ASP A 192 14.46 -0.31 25.66
CA ASP A 192 15.86 -0.52 26.00
C ASP A 192 16.80 0.30 25.10
N ALA A 193 17.62 1.15 25.73
CA ALA A 193 18.49 2.09 25.01
C ALA A 193 19.55 1.37 24.14
N GLN A 194 20.02 0.19 24.55
CA GLN A 194 21.01 -0.57 23.79
C GLN A 194 20.38 -1.17 22.53
N THR A 195 19.17 -1.70 22.64
CA THR A 195 18.39 -2.24 21.52
C THR A 195 18.00 -1.12 20.54
N ILE A 196 17.54 0.05 21.04
CA ILE A 196 17.26 1.23 20.22
C ILE A 196 18.51 1.65 19.43
N ALA A 197 19.65 1.77 20.09
CA ALA A 197 20.91 2.15 19.42
C ALA A 197 21.38 1.08 18.40
N ALA A 198 21.19 -0.21 18.71
CA ALA A 198 21.54 -1.29 17.80
C ALA A 198 20.66 -1.29 16.53
N LEU A 199 19.33 -1.13 16.68
CA LEU A 199 18.37 -1.02 15.58
C LEU A 199 18.68 0.21 14.71
N THR A 200 18.92 1.37 15.33
CA THR A 200 19.27 2.59 14.60
C THR A 200 20.52 2.38 13.75
N ARG A 201 21.58 1.79 14.31
CA ARG A 201 22.82 1.50 13.55
C ARG A 201 22.60 0.48 12.43
N ALA A 202 21.79 -0.55 12.68
CA ALA A 202 21.50 -1.57 11.68
C ALA A 202 20.73 -1.00 10.48
N VAL A 203 19.73 -0.14 10.73
CA VAL A 203 18.99 0.54 9.67
C VAL A 203 19.87 1.57 8.95
N GLU A 204 20.72 2.32 9.68
CA GLU A 204 21.65 3.29 9.07
C GLU A 204 22.66 2.64 8.12
N ALA A 205 23.00 1.37 8.34
CA ALA A 205 23.90 0.61 7.47
C ALA A 205 23.24 0.12 6.17
N LEU A 206 21.91 0.22 6.05
CA LEU A 206 21.20 -0.17 4.82
C LEU A 206 21.52 0.81 3.68
N PRO A 207 21.69 0.32 2.44
CA PRO A 207 22.00 1.18 1.30
C PRO A 207 20.84 2.12 0.94
N ALA A 208 19.62 1.66 1.06
CA ALA A 208 18.40 2.42 0.81
C ALA A 208 17.20 1.77 1.51
N LEU A 209 16.12 2.56 1.67
CA LEU A 209 14.77 2.10 1.95
C LEU A 209 13.89 2.34 0.73
N TYR A 210 12.81 1.58 0.59
CA TYR A 210 11.89 1.65 -0.55
C TYR A 210 10.47 1.86 -0.06
N ILE A 211 9.78 2.88 -0.53
CA ILE A 211 8.35 3.03 -0.23
C ILE A 211 7.60 1.91 -0.94
N ALA A 212 7.04 1.01 -0.16
CA ALA A 212 6.19 -0.07 -0.67
C ALA A 212 4.74 0.41 -0.84
N ASP A 213 4.19 1.05 0.19
CA ASP A 213 2.85 1.65 0.19
C ASP A 213 2.84 2.98 0.95
N GLY A 214 1.99 3.92 0.51
CA GLY A 214 1.84 5.22 1.17
C GLY A 214 2.64 6.37 0.55
N HIS A 215 2.92 6.34 -0.76
CA HIS A 215 3.60 7.43 -1.47
C HIS A 215 2.96 8.79 -1.22
N HIS A 216 1.61 8.89 -1.25
CA HIS A 216 0.90 10.14 -0.96
C HIS A 216 1.08 10.60 0.50
N ARG A 217 1.19 9.66 1.46
CA ARG A 217 1.44 9.96 2.89
C ARG A 217 2.84 10.54 3.09
N ALA A 218 3.85 9.94 2.47
CA ALA A 218 5.22 10.45 2.52
C ALA A 218 5.36 11.82 1.83
N ALA A 219 4.77 12.00 0.64
CA ALA A 219 4.79 13.27 -0.08
C ALA A 219 4.06 14.39 0.69
N ALA A 220 2.92 14.08 1.30
CA ALA A 220 2.19 15.04 2.13
C ALA A 220 2.98 15.44 3.39
N ALA A 221 3.61 14.48 4.07
CA ALA A 221 4.47 14.77 5.21
C ALA A 221 5.64 15.69 4.82
N PHE A 222 6.24 15.46 3.64
CA PHE A 222 7.30 16.33 3.12
C PHE A 222 6.82 17.76 2.89
N ARG A 223 5.64 17.93 2.27
CA ARG A 223 5.06 19.28 2.04
C ARG A 223 4.70 20.00 3.34
N VAL A 224 4.17 19.29 4.34
CA VAL A 224 3.91 19.87 5.66
C VAL A 224 5.19 20.31 6.34
N ALA A 225 6.26 19.51 6.25
CA ALA A 225 7.57 19.88 6.80
C ALA A 225 8.14 21.13 6.13
N GLU A 226 8.06 21.23 4.80
CA GLU A 226 8.49 22.43 4.06
C GLU A 226 7.68 23.66 4.48
N ALA A 227 6.36 23.56 4.59
CA ALA A 227 5.49 24.67 4.99
C ALA A 227 5.75 25.16 6.43
N ARG A 228 6.17 24.25 7.33
CA ARG A 228 6.54 24.60 8.71
C ARG A 228 7.97 25.15 8.86
N GLY A 229 8.70 25.34 7.74
CA GLY A 229 10.10 25.81 7.77
C GLY A 229 11.05 24.78 8.38
N GLY A 230 10.57 23.58 8.60
CA GLY A 230 11.30 22.43 9.09
C GLY A 230 12.05 21.74 7.97
N GLY A 231 13.23 22.27 7.62
CA GLY A 231 14.27 21.38 7.10
C GLY A 231 14.47 20.24 8.10
N ALA A 232 15.25 19.22 7.74
CA ALA A 232 15.49 17.95 8.47
C ALA A 232 15.87 18.05 9.99
N GLY A 233 15.58 19.16 10.66
CA GLY A 233 15.85 19.47 12.06
C GLY A 233 14.72 20.20 12.78
N GLY A 234 13.50 20.26 12.22
CA GLY A 234 12.37 20.88 12.91
C GLY A 234 12.22 20.34 14.34
N ALA A 235 12.15 21.24 15.31
CA ALA A 235 12.03 20.88 16.73
C ALA A 235 10.70 20.17 17.03
N ASP A 236 9.70 20.31 16.13
CA ASP A 236 8.33 19.80 16.21
C ASP A 236 8.17 18.37 15.65
N GLY A 237 9.25 17.67 15.34
CA GLY A 237 9.18 16.33 14.75
C GLY A 237 8.76 16.26 13.29
N SER A 238 8.36 17.40 12.66
CA SER A 238 7.89 17.44 11.25
C SER A 238 8.96 17.08 10.22
N GLY A 239 10.25 17.07 10.59
CA GLY A 239 11.34 16.62 9.73
C GLY A 239 11.37 15.11 9.46
N TYR A 240 10.41 14.37 10.01
CA TYR A 240 10.29 12.92 9.90
C TYR A 240 8.85 12.50 9.56
N PHE A 241 8.68 11.32 8.98
CA PHE A 241 7.36 10.76 8.73
C PHE A 241 7.21 9.37 9.36
N LEU A 242 5.97 9.08 9.79
CA LEU A 242 5.62 7.79 10.40
C LEU A 242 5.78 6.65 9.40
N ALA A 243 6.52 5.61 9.78
CA ALA A 243 6.77 4.47 8.92
C ALA A 243 6.82 3.14 9.69
N VAL A 244 6.54 2.06 8.96
CA VAL A 244 6.87 0.68 9.38
C VAL A 244 7.80 0.10 8.34
N LEU A 245 9.00 -0.30 8.77
CA LEU A 245 10.04 -0.89 7.94
C LEU A 245 9.92 -2.41 7.98
N LEU A 246 9.79 -3.05 6.85
CA LEU A 246 9.63 -4.51 6.69
C LEU A 246 10.75 -5.07 5.81
N PRO A 247 11.28 -6.27 6.11
CA PRO A 247 12.23 -6.93 5.21
C PRO A 247 11.52 -7.39 3.93
N GLU A 248 12.12 -7.14 2.78
CA GLU A 248 11.52 -7.39 1.47
C GLU A 248 11.10 -8.86 1.25
N ASN A 249 11.80 -9.80 1.89
CA ASN A 249 11.56 -11.23 1.78
C ASN A 249 10.37 -11.74 2.63
N GLN A 250 9.81 -10.91 3.51
CA GLN A 250 8.57 -11.22 4.25
C GLN A 250 7.34 -10.57 3.63
N MET A 251 7.52 -9.59 2.75
CA MET A 251 6.42 -8.82 2.18
C MET A 251 5.73 -9.56 1.03
N THR A 252 4.41 -9.44 0.97
CA THR A 252 3.60 -10.06 -0.07
C THR A 252 2.96 -9.00 -0.96
N ILE A 253 3.22 -9.11 -2.27
CA ILE A 253 2.51 -8.34 -3.29
C ILE A 253 1.52 -9.27 -3.99
N LEU A 254 0.25 -8.90 -4.00
CA LEU A 254 -0.79 -9.58 -4.76
C LEU A 254 -0.91 -9.01 -6.16
N ASP A 255 -1.58 -9.75 -7.03
CA ASP A 255 -1.91 -9.34 -8.38
C ASP A 255 -2.78 -8.06 -8.37
N TYR A 256 -2.55 -7.18 -9.34
CA TYR A 256 -3.41 -6.03 -9.57
C TYR A 256 -3.98 -6.14 -10.97
N ASN A 257 -5.21 -6.61 -11.06
CA ASN A 257 -5.84 -7.06 -12.29
C ASN A 257 -6.46 -5.88 -13.06
N ARG A 258 -6.73 -6.06 -14.37
CA ARG A 258 -7.34 -5.07 -15.25
C ARG A 258 -8.69 -5.55 -15.72
N VAL A 259 -9.67 -4.65 -15.74
CA VAL A 259 -11.00 -4.90 -16.29
C VAL A 259 -11.37 -3.82 -17.29
N LEU A 260 -12.06 -4.19 -18.34
CA LEU A 260 -12.37 -3.33 -19.48
C LEU A 260 -13.88 -3.27 -19.70
N ARG A 261 -14.42 -2.06 -19.84
CA ARG A 261 -15.86 -1.81 -19.98
C ARG A 261 -16.41 -2.18 -21.34
N ASP A 262 -15.59 -2.09 -22.39
CA ASP A 262 -15.96 -2.42 -23.77
C ASP A 262 -14.83 -3.14 -24.51
N LEU A 263 -15.11 -3.64 -25.70
CA LEU A 263 -14.14 -4.34 -26.55
C LEU A 263 -13.64 -3.46 -27.71
N ASN A 264 -13.76 -2.14 -27.58
CA ASN A 264 -13.35 -1.16 -28.60
C ASN A 264 -13.97 -1.45 -29.97
N GLY A 265 -15.29 -1.66 -29.99
CA GLY A 265 -16.08 -1.91 -31.21
C GLY A 265 -15.93 -3.31 -31.81
N ARG A 266 -15.21 -4.22 -31.16
CA ARG A 266 -15.02 -5.61 -31.64
C ARG A 266 -16.01 -6.56 -30.98
N SER A 267 -16.34 -7.62 -31.68
CA SER A 267 -16.94 -8.80 -31.05
C SER A 267 -15.88 -9.60 -30.24
N ALA A 268 -16.33 -10.45 -29.33
CA ALA A 268 -15.44 -11.33 -28.56
C ALA A 268 -14.61 -12.24 -29.47
N ALA A 269 -15.19 -12.72 -30.58
CA ALA A 269 -14.49 -13.57 -31.54
C ALA A 269 -13.38 -12.83 -32.29
N GLU A 270 -13.65 -11.60 -32.75
CA GLU A 270 -12.64 -10.75 -33.39
C GLU A 270 -11.52 -10.38 -32.45
N LEU A 271 -11.82 -9.99 -31.20
CA LEU A 271 -10.82 -9.71 -30.18
C LEU A 271 -9.93 -10.94 -29.94
N LEU A 272 -10.53 -12.12 -29.80
CA LEU A 272 -9.80 -13.36 -29.57
C LEU A 272 -8.89 -13.70 -30.76
N ALA A 273 -9.33 -13.45 -32.01
CA ALA A 273 -8.50 -13.64 -33.19
C ALA A 273 -7.28 -12.69 -33.21
N GLU A 274 -7.47 -11.45 -32.82
CA GLU A 274 -6.37 -10.48 -32.73
C GLU A 274 -5.37 -10.82 -31.60
N ILE A 275 -5.87 -11.29 -30.45
CA ILE A 275 -5.01 -11.74 -29.34
C ILE A 275 -4.18 -12.97 -29.77
N ARG A 276 -4.76 -13.90 -30.56
CA ARG A 276 -4.04 -15.09 -31.08
C ARG A 276 -2.86 -14.75 -32.00
N ARG A 277 -2.83 -13.56 -32.57
CA ARG A 277 -1.66 -13.11 -33.36
C ARG A 277 -0.45 -12.77 -32.48
N ARG A 278 -0.67 -12.38 -31.22
CA ARG A 278 0.33 -11.90 -30.26
C ARG A 278 0.65 -12.92 -29.15
N CYS A 279 -0.33 -13.72 -28.80
CA CYS A 279 -0.24 -14.69 -27.71
C CYS A 279 -0.64 -16.09 -28.18
N THR A 280 -0.09 -17.11 -27.54
CA THR A 280 -0.72 -18.42 -27.51
C THR A 280 -1.95 -18.32 -26.63
N VAL A 281 -3.09 -18.84 -27.06
CA VAL A 281 -4.38 -18.72 -26.38
C VAL A 281 -4.96 -20.12 -26.18
N GLU A 282 -5.08 -20.53 -24.92
CA GLU A 282 -5.65 -21.80 -24.51
C GLU A 282 -6.94 -21.55 -23.71
N PRO A 283 -8.09 -22.15 -24.09
CA PRO A 283 -9.31 -22.05 -23.29
C PRO A 283 -9.14 -22.83 -21.99
N SER A 284 -9.80 -22.36 -20.92
CA SER A 284 -9.79 -23.00 -19.61
C SER A 284 -11.20 -23.04 -19.02
N ASP A 285 -11.53 -24.16 -18.41
CA ASP A 285 -12.80 -24.35 -17.70
C ASP A 285 -12.69 -23.93 -16.21
N ARG A 286 -11.52 -23.41 -15.80
CA ARG A 286 -11.24 -22.93 -14.45
C ARG A 286 -10.59 -21.53 -14.51
N PRO A 287 -10.72 -20.75 -13.45
CA PRO A 287 -9.99 -19.48 -13.33
C PRO A 287 -8.48 -19.67 -13.56
N VAL A 288 -7.90 -18.82 -14.39
CA VAL A 288 -6.48 -18.88 -14.74
C VAL A 288 -5.70 -17.89 -13.88
N ARG A 289 -4.88 -18.43 -12.98
CA ARG A 289 -3.87 -17.66 -12.24
C ARG A 289 -2.54 -17.74 -12.98
N PRO A 290 -1.98 -16.61 -13.42
CA PRO A 290 -0.67 -16.59 -14.08
C PRO A 290 0.45 -17.11 -13.16
N MET A 291 1.39 -17.85 -13.72
CA MET A 291 2.51 -18.46 -12.99
C MET A 291 3.83 -17.71 -13.19
N HIS A 292 3.89 -16.79 -14.16
CA HIS A 292 5.06 -15.95 -14.45
C HIS A 292 4.67 -14.67 -15.23
N ALA A 293 5.60 -13.72 -15.34
CA ALA A 293 5.33 -12.38 -15.86
C ALA A 293 4.80 -12.31 -17.30
N GLN A 294 5.08 -13.31 -18.15
CA GLN A 294 4.64 -13.36 -19.55
C GLN A 294 3.32 -14.11 -19.75
N GLU A 295 2.68 -14.55 -18.68
CA GLU A 295 1.40 -15.25 -18.70
C GLU A 295 0.31 -14.34 -18.17
N PHE A 296 -0.88 -14.40 -18.79
CA PHE A 296 -2.09 -13.71 -18.33
C PHE A 296 -3.26 -14.69 -18.29
N GLY A 297 -4.14 -14.51 -17.30
CA GLY A 297 -5.49 -15.06 -17.35
C GLY A 297 -6.42 -14.03 -18.01
N MET A 298 -7.36 -14.47 -18.87
CA MET A 298 -8.36 -13.58 -19.45
C MET A 298 -9.75 -14.17 -19.25
N VAL A 299 -10.69 -13.35 -18.81
CA VAL A 299 -12.13 -13.66 -18.88
C VAL A 299 -12.73 -12.88 -20.02
N LEU A 300 -13.37 -13.56 -20.97
CA LEU A 300 -14.05 -12.96 -22.12
C LEU A 300 -15.30 -13.79 -22.44
N ALA A 301 -16.45 -13.14 -22.57
CA ALA A 301 -17.74 -13.78 -22.85
C ALA A 301 -18.05 -14.97 -21.93
N GLY A 302 -17.76 -14.81 -20.62
CA GLY A 302 -18.02 -15.82 -19.60
C GLY A 302 -17.07 -17.03 -19.60
N ARG A 303 -15.98 -16.99 -20.36
CA ARG A 303 -15.01 -18.08 -20.46
C ARG A 303 -13.61 -17.61 -20.08
N TRP A 304 -12.84 -18.47 -19.38
CA TRP A 304 -11.45 -18.25 -19.08
C TRP A 304 -10.53 -18.69 -20.23
N TYR A 305 -9.45 -17.95 -20.40
CA TYR A 305 -8.37 -18.24 -21.33
C TYR A 305 -7.02 -18.02 -20.66
N ARG A 306 -6.07 -18.91 -20.92
CA ARG A 306 -4.65 -18.74 -20.61
C ARG A 306 -3.99 -18.07 -21.82
N LEU A 307 -3.34 -16.98 -21.59
CA LEU A 307 -2.59 -16.23 -22.62
C LEU A 307 -1.10 -16.30 -22.29
N GLN A 308 -0.30 -16.72 -23.27
CA GLN A 308 1.16 -16.72 -23.17
C GLN A 308 1.74 -15.82 -24.26
N VAL A 309 2.48 -14.77 -23.87
CA VAL A 309 3.13 -13.88 -24.84
C VAL A 309 4.14 -14.66 -25.67
N ARG A 310 4.09 -14.52 -27.00
CA ARG A 310 4.99 -15.22 -27.90
C ARG A 310 6.43 -14.73 -27.77
N PRO A 311 7.44 -15.58 -27.99
CA PRO A 311 8.84 -15.17 -27.94
C PRO A 311 9.19 -13.98 -28.84
N ALA A 312 8.62 -13.92 -30.04
CA ALA A 312 8.82 -12.81 -30.98
C ALA A 312 8.22 -11.46 -30.50
N ASP A 313 7.24 -11.50 -29.61
CA ASP A 313 6.61 -10.31 -29.01
C ASP A 313 7.19 -9.99 -27.63
N ARG A 314 8.14 -10.79 -27.15
CA ARG A 314 8.98 -10.48 -26.00
C ARG A 314 10.05 -9.49 -26.45
N ALA A 315 10.44 -8.56 -25.60
CA ALA A 315 11.64 -7.78 -25.87
C ALA A 315 12.83 -8.76 -26.03
N GLU A 316 13.59 -8.62 -27.11
CA GLU A 316 14.85 -9.38 -27.29
C GLU A 316 15.72 -9.23 -26.04
N PRO A 317 16.52 -10.24 -25.65
CA PRO A 317 17.36 -10.18 -24.45
C PRO A 317 18.27 -8.95 -24.39
N GLY A 318 18.69 -8.39 -25.53
CA GLY A 318 19.46 -7.15 -25.64
C GLY A 318 18.59 -5.91 -25.47
N GLU A 319 17.43 -5.82 -26.13
CA GLU A 319 16.48 -4.70 -26.03
C GLU A 319 15.82 -4.63 -24.64
N ALA A 320 15.60 -5.78 -23.99
CA ALA A 320 15.05 -5.83 -22.63
C ALA A 320 16.07 -5.30 -21.59
N HIS A 321 17.37 -5.31 -21.89
CA HIS A 321 18.39 -4.73 -21.02
C HIS A 321 18.44 -3.20 -21.18
N ASP A 322 18.29 -2.71 -22.41
CA ASP A 322 18.28 -1.27 -22.73
C ASP A 322 16.95 -0.60 -22.36
N ALA A 323 15.83 -1.35 -22.36
CA ALA A 323 14.49 -0.83 -22.03
C ALA A 323 14.23 -0.62 -20.53
N GLY A 324 15.18 -0.98 -19.66
CA GLY A 324 15.08 -0.81 -18.22
C GLY A 324 14.09 -1.77 -17.50
N PRO A 325 14.01 -1.70 -16.16
CA PRO A 325 13.23 -2.65 -15.35
C PRO A 325 11.71 -2.55 -15.56
N VAL A 326 11.18 -1.37 -15.90
CA VAL A 326 9.73 -1.15 -16.13
C VAL A 326 9.20 -1.96 -17.30
N ALA A 327 9.99 -2.13 -18.37
CA ALA A 327 9.56 -2.84 -19.58
C ALA A 327 9.26 -4.33 -19.34
N ARG A 328 9.82 -4.92 -18.28
CA ARG A 328 9.66 -6.33 -17.93
C ARG A 328 8.49 -6.62 -16.98
N LEU A 329 7.87 -5.58 -16.44
CA LEU A 329 6.73 -5.74 -15.53
C LEU A 329 5.54 -6.41 -16.24
N PRO A 330 4.81 -7.33 -15.57
CA PRO A 330 3.62 -7.98 -16.15
C PRO A 330 2.61 -6.97 -16.67
N VAL A 331 2.39 -5.88 -15.94
CA VAL A 331 1.47 -4.80 -16.31
C VAL A 331 1.91 -4.08 -17.59
N THR A 332 3.21 -3.83 -17.77
CA THR A 332 3.76 -3.18 -18.98
C THR A 332 3.67 -4.12 -20.19
N LEU A 333 3.93 -5.42 -19.98
CA LEU A 333 3.78 -6.43 -21.01
C LEU A 333 2.33 -6.53 -21.48
N LEU A 334 1.36 -6.58 -20.56
CA LEU A 334 -0.06 -6.59 -20.91
C LEU A 334 -0.46 -5.31 -21.65
N ALA A 335 -0.03 -4.14 -21.18
CA ALA A 335 -0.32 -2.86 -21.82
C ALA A 335 0.17 -2.85 -23.26
N ARG A 336 1.46 -3.12 -23.50
CA ARG A 336 2.08 -3.10 -24.82
C ARG A 336 1.53 -4.18 -25.77
N THR A 337 1.23 -5.38 -25.26
CA THR A 337 0.85 -6.52 -26.11
C THR A 337 -0.64 -6.51 -26.45
N ILE A 338 -1.49 -6.06 -25.53
CA ILE A 338 -2.95 -6.21 -25.63
C ILE A 338 -3.70 -4.89 -25.46
N ILE A 339 -3.48 -4.15 -24.37
CA ILE A 339 -4.33 -3.00 -24.01
C ILE A 339 -4.18 -1.86 -25.02
N GLU A 340 -2.98 -1.41 -25.26
CA GLU A 340 -2.71 -0.30 -26.20
C GLU A 340 -3.11 -0.65 -27.64
N PRO A 341 -2.63 -1.76 -28.24
CA PRO A 341 -2.89 -2.04 -29.65
C PRO A 341 -4.34 -2.48 -29.95
N LEU A 342 -5.05 -3.09 -29.01
CA LEU A 342 -6.40 -3.61 -29.27
C LEU A 342 -7.49 -2.73 -28.70
N PHE A 343 -7.26 -2.06 -27.58
CA PHE A 343 -8.26 -1.20 -26.94
C PHE A 343 -7.98 0.29 -27.14
N GLY A 344 -6.79 0.66 -27.63
CA GLY A 344 -6.42 2.07 -27.85
C GLY A 344 -6.24 2.86 -26.55
N ILE A 345 -6.07 2.19 -25.43
CA ILE A 345 -5.88 2.82 -24.11
C ILE A 345 -4.39 3.03 -23.88
N THR A 346 -3.95 4.28 -24.05
CA THR A 346 -2.53 4.67 -23.89
C THR A 346 -2.22 5.22 -22.52
N ASP A 347 -3.19 5.82 -21.82
CA ASP A 347 -3.04 6.27 -20.44
C ASP A 347 -4.17 5.73 -19.55
N PRO A 348 -3.91 4.64 -18.82
CA PRO A 348 -4.90 4.01 -17.95
C PRO A 348 -5.28 4.85 -16.72
N ARG A 349 -4.62 6.00 -16.46
CA ARG A 349 -4.97 6.92 -15.37
C ARG A 349 -6.18 7.78 -15.69
N THR A 350 -6.42 8.04 -16.95
CA THR A 350 -7.43 8.98 -17.44
C THR A 350 -8.52 8.34 -18.29
N ASP A 351 -8.26 7.15 -18.86
CA ASP A 351 -9.24 6.43 -19.68
C ASP A 351 -10.26 5.69 -18.78
N GLN A 352 -11.52 6.07 -18.89
CA GLN A 352 -12.61 5.50 -18.09
C GLN A 352 -13.06 4.09 -18.54
N ARG A 353 -12.54 3.59 -19.65
CA ARG A 353 -12.86 2.24 -20.16
C ARG A 353 -12.08 1.15 -19.45
N ILE A 354 -11.01 1.49 -18.74
CA ILE A 354 -10.22 0.54 -17.92
C ILE A 354 -10.41 0.83 -16.43
N ASP A 355 -10.53 -0.25 -15.65
CA ASP A 355 -10.55 -0.18 -14.20
C ASP A 355 -9.66 -1.27 -13.59
N PHE A 356 -9.48 -1.26 -12.28
CA PHE A 356 -8.48 -2.05 -11.59
C PHE A 356 -9.12 -2.86 -10.45
N VAL A 357 -8.75 -4.14 -10.34
CA VAL A 357 -9.21 -5.05 -9.28
C VAL A 357 -8.01 -5.58 -8.51
N GLY A 358 -7.86 -5.16 -7.25
CA GLY A 358 -6.80 -5.66 -6.37
C GLY A 358 -6.96 -7.14 -6.04
N GLY A 359 -5.85 -7.85 -5.93
CA GLY A 359 -5.78 -9.29 -5.74
C GLY A 359 -6.47 -9.83 -4.48
N GLY A 360 -6.68 -8.98 -3.47
CA GLY A 360 -7.46 -9.32 -2.28
C GLY A 360 -8.92 -9.69 -2.58
N ARG A 361 -9.50 -9.23 -3.71
CA ARG A 361 -10.84 -9.64 -4.17
C ARG A 361 -10.85 -10.98 -4.90
N GLY A 362 -9.70 -11.50 -5.29
CA GLY A 362 -9.54 -12.79 -5.95
C GLY A 362 -10.03 -12.84 -7.40
N LEU A 363 -9.79 -13.97 -8.07
CA LEU A 363 -10.18 -14.18 -9.47
C LEU A 363 -11.68 -14.29 -9.68
N ALA A 364 -12.43 -14.71 -8.66
CA ALA A 364 -13.89 -14.80 -8.72
C ALA A 364 -14.56 -13.44 -8.99
N GLU A 365 -13.97 -12.34 -8.52
CA GLU A 365 -14.48 -11.00 -8.81
C GLU A 365 -14.32 -10.63 -10.28
N LEU A 366 -13.24 -11.05 -10.94
CA LEU A 366 -13.07 -10.84 -12.39
C LEU A 366 -14.15 -11.58 -13.19
N GLU A 367 -14.43 -12.81 -12.81
CA GLU A 367 -15.49 -13.62 -13.43
C GLU A 367 -16.87 -13.00 -13.19
N ARG A 368 -17.16 -12.56 -11.97
CA ARG A 368 -18.42 -11.89 -11.62
C ARG A 368 -18.65 -10.66 -12.48
N LEU A 369 -17.65 -9.77 -12.57
CA LEU A 369 -17.73 -8.51 -13.30
C LEU A 369 -18.02 -8.72 -14.81
N VAL A 370 -17.41 -9.74 -15.41
CA VAL A 370 -17.63 -10.05 -16.82
C VAL A 370 -18.96 -10.78 -17.05
N THR A 371 -19.33 -11.70 -16.15
CA THR A 371 -20.58 -12.47 -16.27
C THR A 371 -21.81 -11.59 -16.00
N SER A 372 -21.72 -10.60 -15.11
CA SER A 372 -22.78 -9.63 -14.85
C SER A 372 -22.96 -8.61 -15.98
N GLY A 373 -22.00 -8.50 -16.90
CA GLY A 373 -21.98 -7.48 -17.95
C GLY A 373 -21.53 -6.08 -17.48
N GLU A 374 -21.09 -5.94 -16.22
CA GLU A 374 -20.48 -4.71 -15.74
C GLU A 374 -19.17 -4.40 -16.48
N MET A 375 -18.43 -5.42 -16.88
CA MET A 375 -17.21 -5.35 -17.69
C MET A 375 -17.29 -6.31 -18.86
N ALA A 376 -16.70 -5.92 -19.99
CA ALA A 376 -16.68 -6.72 -21.22
C ALA A 376 -15.54 -7.76 -21.21
N ALA A 377 -14.42 -7.44 -20.57
CA ALA A 377 -13.28 -8.34 -20.43
C ALA A 377 -12.52 -8.07 -19.14
N ALA A 378 -11.82 -9.10 -18.63
CA ALA A 378 -10.92 -8.96 -17.48
C ALA A 378 -9.61 -9.72 -17.72
N PHE A 379 -8.51 -9.17 -17.18
CA PHE A 379 -7.17 -9.77 -17.26
C PHE A 379 -6.59 -9.95 -15.87
N ALA A 380 -6.26 -11.20 -15.54
CA ALA A 380 -5.48 -11.55 -14.36
C ALA A 380 -3.99 -11.48 -14.70
N LEU A 381 -3.20 -10.87 -13.81
CA LEU A 381 -1.76 -10.68 -13.98
C LEU A 381 -0.97 -11.51 -12.97
N TYR A 382 0.26 -11.81 -13.32
CA TYR A 382 1.25 -12.27 -12.35
C TYR A 382 1.60 -11.11 -11.41
N PRO A 383 1.68 -11.32 -10.08
CA PRO A 383 2.04 -10.26 -9.16
C PRO A 383 3.43 -9.68 -9.43
N THR A 384 3.56 -8.36 -9.34
CA THR A 384 4.87 -7.71 -9.32
C THR A 384 5.69 -8.25 -8.14
N GLN A 385 6.96 -8.57 -8.36
CA GLN A 385 7.83 -9.08 -7.30
C GLN A 385 8.55 -7.93 -6.59
N MET A 386 8.92 -8.12 -5.31
CA MET A 386 9.68 -7.10 -4.56
C MET A 386 10.98 -6.71 -5.25
N ARG A 387 11.71 -7.68 -5.84
CA ARG A 387 12.91 -7.42 -6.64
C ARG A 387 12.66 -6.49 -7.84
N ASP A 388 11.48 -6.60 -8.48
CA ASP A 388 11.13 -5.76 -9.63
C ASP A 388 10.81 -4.33 -9.17
N LEU A 389 10.10 -4.18 -8.04
CA LEU A 389 9.84 -2.90 -7.41
C LEU A 389 11.14 -2.18 -7.05
N MET A 390 12.03 -2.88 -6.35
CA MET A 390 13.32 -2.33 -5.94
C MET A 390 14.17 -1.94 -7.14
N ALA A 391 14.23 -2.78 -8.18
CA ALA A 391 14.97 -2.46 -9.41
C ALA A 391 14.43 -1.23 -10.14
N VAL A 392 13.10 -1.04 -10.16
CA VAL A 392 12.47 0.17 -10.74
C VAL A 392 12.85 1.40 -9.92
N ALA A 393 12.75 1.33 -8.60
CA ALA A 393 13.10 2.42 -7.70
C ALA A 393 14.61 2.76 -7.75
N ASP A 394 15.47 1.76 -7.87
CA ASP A 394 16.93 1.92 -8.02
C ASP A 394 17.30 2.63 -9.31
N ALA A 395 16.57 2.35 -10.38
CA ALA A 395 16.74 3.03 -11.68
C ALA A 395 16.17 4.46 -11.69
N GLY A 396 15.57 4.94 -10.58
CA GLY A 396 14.87 6.22 -10.54
C GLY A 396 13.64 6.27 -11.46
N ALA A 397 13.16 5.11 -11.88
CA ALA A 397 12.01 4.97 -12.76
C ALA A 397 10.69 4.84 -11.97
N VAL A 398 9.57 4.90 -12.70
CA VAL A 398 8.24 4.84 -12.11
C VAL A 398 7.44 3.72 -12.77
N MET A 399 6.73 2.96 -11.94
CA MET A 399 5.82 1.92 -12.40
C MET A 399 4.55 2.51 -13.04
N PRO A 400 3.92 1.81 -13.98
CA PRO A 400 2.55 2.12 -14.37
C PRO A 400 1.60 2.16 -13.16
N PRO A 401 0.47 2.88 -13.23
CA PRO A 401 -0.46 2.98 -12.11
C PRO A 401 -0.98 1.60 -11.71
N LYS A 402 -1.21 1.43 -10.41
CA LYS A 402 -1.80 0.20 -9.87
C LYS A 402 -1.01 -1.06 -10.26
N SER A 403 0.31 -1.02 -10.08
CA SER A 403 1.22 -2.15 -10.36
C SER A 403 1.47 -3.05 -9.15
N THR A 404 1.21 -2.56 -7.93
CA THR A 404 1.45 -3.29 -6.67
C THR A 404 0.22 -3.22 -5.77
N TRP A 405 -0.10 -4.32 -5.14
CA TRP A 405 -1.12 -4.42 -4.09
C TRP A 405 -0.51 -5.18 -2.92
N PHE A 406 -0.07 -4.46 -1.90
CA PHE A 406 0.52 -5.08 -0.70
C PHE A 406 -0.57 -5.61 0.22
N GLU A 407 -0.38 -6.83 0.71
CA GLU A 407 -1.15 -7.46 1.78
C GLU A 407 -0.21 -8.10 2.80
N PRO A 408 -0.58 -8.06 4.09
CA PRO A 408 -1.72 -7.33 4.65
C PRO A 408 -1.45 -5.82 4.73
N LYS A 409 -2.52 -5.04 4.90
CA LYS A 409 -2.38 -3.60 5.11
C LYS A 409 -2.02 -3.28 6.57
N LEU A 410 -1.20 -2.24 6.76
CA LEU A 410 -0.98 -1.66 8.08
C LEU A 410 -2.28 -1.02 8.58
N ALA A 411 -2.64 -1.26 9.84
CA ALA A 411 -3.86 -0.69 10.41
C ALA A 411 -3.64 0.77 10.83
N ASP A 412 -4.65 1.61 10.55
CA ASP A 412 -4.78 2.93 11.16
C ASP A 412 -5.15 2.78 12.65
N GLY A 413 -4.67 3.70 13.47
CA GLY A 413 -4.94 3.69 14.92
C GLY A 413 -4.02 2.80 15.76
N MET A 414 -3.12 2.01 15.14
CA MET A 414 -2.12 1.23 15.87
C MET A 414 -1.04 2.12 16.48
N VAL A 415 -0.49 3.02 15.70
CA VAL A 415 0.47 4.06 16.10
C VAL A 415 0.25 5.31 15.27
N SER A 416 0.39 6.48 15.90
CA SER A 416 0.35 7.79 15.23
C SER A 416 1.51 8.65 15.70
N HIS A 417 2.06 9.48 14.82
CA HIS A 417 3.14 10.43 15.13
C HIS A 417 2.56 11.84 15.24
N VAL A 418 2.53 12.39 16.46
CA VAL A 418 2.07 13.75 16.75
C VAL A 418 3.20 14.73 16.47
N LEU A 419 2.86 15.82 15.78
CA LEU A 419 3.81 16.86 15.36
C LEU A 419 3.80 18.01 16.38
N ASP A 420 4.73 17.99 17.34
CA ASP A 420 4.89 19.02 18.41
C ASP A 420 6.33 19.13 18.91
#